data_cadf92dbf69fd17851a146ef41176987
#
_entry.id   cadf92dbf69fd17851a146ef41176987
#
_cell.length_a   1.000
_cell.length_b   1.000
_cell.length_c   1.000
_cell.angle_alpha   90.00
_cell.angle_beta   90.00
_cell.angle_gamma   90.00
#
_symmetry.space_group_name_H-M   'P 1'
#
loop_
_entity.id
_entity.type
_entity.pdbx_description
1 polymer ?
#
loop_
_entity_poly.entity_id
_entity_poly.type
_entity_poly.pdbx_seq_one_letter_code
_entity_poly.pdbx_strand_id
1 'polypeptide(L)'
;MFWHRGPEARLRKYCEEQLADLPLPAPFTVEGLAKNMEDARGRSIVLVPVEEEGADLSTACGLRVKGDGFTLILYRPRPTPHQTDHNKLHELMHEWFDHGTTLNADEMERYVPPVLRRNLVERFGTDVLIQARARYATPEEREAELSASLLKRIVRNQLVTGDDMVSLIEASLSHPVAPKLGRRNK
;
A
#
# COMPACT_ATOMS: atom_id res chain seq x y z
N MET A 1 -23.88 21.03 21.01
CA MET A 1 -24.37 19.92 20.21
C MET A 1 -23.15 19.26 19.55
N PHE A 2 -22.58 18.24 20.21
CA PHE A 2 -21.36 17.57 19.70
C PHE A 2 -21.78 16.55 18.64
N TRP A 3 -21.52 16.83 17.38
CA TRP A 3 -21.69 15.91 16.29
C TRP A 3 -20.64 14.79 16.48
N HIS A 4 -21.07 13.61 16.90
CA HIS A 4 -20.20 12.42 16.89
C HIS A 4 -19.88 12.11 15.43
N ARG A 5 -18.68 12.41 15.01
CA ARG A 5 -18.17 11.96 13.70
C ARG A 5 -18.31 10.47 13.64
N GLY A 6 -18.92 9.95 12.58
CA GLY A 6 -19.09 8.52 12.37
C GLY A 6 -17.76 7.75 12.34
N PRO A 7 -17.78 6.42 12.45
CA PRO A 7 -16.57 5.58 12.47
C PRO A 7 -15.62 5.86 11.30
N GLU A 8 -16.16 6.07 10.09
CA GLU A 8 -15.37 6.39 8.88
C GLU A 8 -14.65 7.74 8.97
N ALA A 9 -15.29 8.74 9.55
CA ALA A 9 -14.66 10.05 9.72
C ALA A 9 -13.52 10.02 10.76
N ARG A 10 -13.63 9.17 11.77
CA ARG A 10 -12.54 8.94 12.75
C ARG A 10 -11.37 8.18 12.10
N LEU A 11 -11.65 7.13 11.36
CA LEU A 11 -10.64 6.38 10.63
C LEU A 11 -9.88 7.29 9.66
N ARG A 12 -10.60 8.08 8.88
CA ARG A 12 -9.99 9.03 7.94
C ARG A 12 -9.09 10.04 8.64
N LYS A 13 -9.54 10.64 9.74
CA LYS A 13 -8.74 11.57 10.52
C LYS A 13 -7.47 10.91 11.04
N TYR A 14 -7.57 9.69 11.57
CA TYR A 14 -6.42 8.91 12.01
C TYR A 14 -5.43 8.68 10.87
N CYS A 15 -5.88 8.21 9.71
CA CYS A 15 -5.00 8.01 8.55
C CYS A 15 -4.34 9.33 8.09
N GLU A 16 -5.09 10.45 8.06
CA GLU A 16 -4.56 11.76 7.69
C GLU A 16 -3.47 12.23 8.68
N GLU A 17 -3.65 12.00 9.98
CA GLU A 17 -2.65 12.29 11.02
C GLU A 17 -1.39 11.44 10.84
N GLN A 18 -1.53 10.14 10.59
CA GLN A 18 -0.39 9.25 10.37
C GLN A 18 0.37 9.56 9.06
N LEU A 19 -0.31 10.02 8.03
CA LEU A 19 0.30 10.41 6.77
C LEU A 19 1.02 11.77 6.83
N ALA A 20 0.77 12.58 7.85
CA ALA A 20 1.42 13.88 8.00
C ALA A 20 2.95 13.78 8.14
N ASP A 21 3.42 12.70 8.76
CA ASP A 21 4.85 12.44 8.97
C ASP A 21 5.48 11.58 7.86
N LEU A 22 4.69 11.19 6.83
CA LEU A 22 5.19 10.36 5.74
C LEU A 22 6.16 11.17 4.86
N PRO A 23 7.41 10.72 4.67
CA PRO A 23 8.44 11.47 3.95
C PRO A 23 8.23 11.40 2.43
N LEU A 24 7.37 12.24 1.88
CA LEU A 24 7.03 12.24 0.46
C LEU A 24 8.21 12.71 -0.41
N PRO A 25 8.57 11.96 -1.48
CA PRO A 25 9.57 12.41 -2.43
C PRO A 25 9.02 13.50 -3.36
N ALA A 26 9.90 14.36 -3.86
CA ALA A 26 9.57 15.36 -4.88
C ALA A 26 10.59 15.28 -6.03
N PRO A 27 10.24 14.88 -7.26
CA PRO A 27 8.88 14.44 -7.66
C PRO A 27 8.46 13.12 -7.02
N PHE A 28 7.16 12.91 -6.91
CA PHE A 28 6.63 11.69 -6.30
C PHE A 28 6.81 10.47 -7.22
N THR A 29 7.42 9.42 -6.65
CA THR A 29 7.43 8.06 -7.20
C THR A 29 7.24 7.07 -6.06
N VAL A 30 6.71 5.89 -6.34
CA VAL A 30 6.51 4.85 -5.31
C VAL A 30 7.86 4.35 -4.78
N GLU A 31 8.84 4.20 -5.66
CA GLU A 31 10.20 3.81 -5.34
C GLU A 31 10.91 4.90 -4.49
N GLY A 32 10.70 6.16 -4.83
CA GLY A 32 11.20 7.29 -4.05
C GLY A 32 10.58 7.35 -2.65
N LEU A 33 9.30 7.04 -2.52
CA LEU A 33 8.64 6.92 -1.22
C LEU A 33 9.25 5.79 -0.39
N ALA A 34 9.43 4.60 -0.97
CA ALA A 34 10.07 3.48 -0.29
C ALA A 34 11.46 3.87 0.22
N LYS A 35 12.26 4.56 -0.61
CA LYS A 35 13.58 5.04 -0.23
C LYS A 35 13.55 6.06 0.91
N ASN A 36 12.65 7.03 0.87
CA ASN A 36 12.50 8.01 1.97
C ASN A 36 12.03 7.34 3.27
N MET A 37 11.18 6.31 3.17
CA MET A 37 10.77 5.51 4.33
C MET A 37 11.95 4.70 4.90
N GLU A 38 12.84 4.15 4.05
CA GLU A 38 14.09 3.51 4.50
C GLU A 38 14.92 4.46 5.37
N ASP A 39 15.15 5.67 4.84
CA ASP A 39 15.97 6.68 5.51
C ASP A 39 15.33 7.13 6.85
N ALA A 40 13.99 7.26 6.88
CA ALA A 40 13.26 7.62 8.09
C ALA A 40 13.24 6.51 9.17
N ARG A 41 13.27 5.24 8.76
CA ARG A 41 13.16 4.08 9.66
C ARG A 41 14.51 3.41 9.97
N GLY A 42 15.57 3.75 9.23
CA GLY A 42 16.89 3.13 9.37
C GLY A 42 16.91 1.66 8.98
N ARG A 43 16.02 1.23 8.05
CA ARG A 43 15.96 -0.14 7.56
C ARG A 43 15.61 -0.17 6.07
N SER A 44 16.21 -1.09 5.34
CA SER A 44 15.97 -1.23 3.91
C SER A 44 14.56 -1.74 3.60
N ILE A 45 13.92 -1.20 2.56
CA ILE A 45 12.63 -1.65 2.03
C ILE A 45 12.81 -2.03 0.56
N VAL A 46 12.65 -3.30 0.24
CA VAL A 46 12.82 -3.83 -1.11
C VAL A 46 11.49 -4.28 -1.67
N LEU A 47 11.06 -3.65 -2.77
CA LEU A 47 9.85 -4.02 -3.50
C LEU A 47 10.16 -5.14 -4.49
N VAL A 48 9.54 -6.30 -4.33
CA VAL A 48 9.81 -7.50 -5.12
C VAL A 48 8.54 -7.92 -5.88
N PRO A 49 8.54 -7.88 -7.22
CA PRO A 49 7.42 -8.40 -7.99
C PRO A 49 7.40 -9.94 -7.92
N VAL A 50 6.21 -10.52 -7.77
CA VAL A 50 5.98 -11.98 -7.78
C VAL A 50 5.04 -12.30 -8.93
N GLU A 51 5.56 -12.99 -9.94
CA GLU A 51 4.83 -13.35 -11.16
C GLU A 51 4.44 -14.85 -11.21
N GLU A 52 4.76 -15.66 -10.19
CA GLU A 52 4.55 -17.10 -10.21
C GLU A 52 3.07 -17.48 -10.33
N GLU A 53 2.76 -18.24 -11.40
CA GLU A 53 1.53 -19.00 -11.54
C GLU A 53 1.49 -20.09 -10.46
N GLY A 54 0.46 -20.10 -9.63
CA GLY A 54 0.26 -21.14 -8.60
C GLY A 54 0.57 -20.69 -7.17
N ALA A 55 1.14 -19.52 -6.96
CA ALA A 55 1.08 -18.88 -5.65
C ALA A 55 -0.36 -18.43 -5.40
N ASP A 56 -1.03 -19.00 -4.41
CA ASP A 56 -2.38 -18.55 -4.03
C ASP A 56 -2.34 -17.20 -3.31
N LEU A 57 -1.56 -16.28 -3.89
CA LEU A 57 -1.60 -14.84 -3.58
C LEU A 57 -2.91 -14.21 -4.07
N SER A 58 -3.84 -15.04 -4.58
CA SER A 58 -5.19 -14.58 -4.94
C SER A 58 -5.96 -14.09 -3.72
N THR A 59 -5.57 -14.55 -2.52
CA THR A 59 -6.18 -14.20 -1.24
C THR A 59 -5.36 -13.22 -0.39
N ALA A 60 -4.12 -12.92 -0.79
CA ALA A 60 -3.29 -11.92 -0.12
C ALA A 60 -2.96 -10.77 -1.08
N CYS A 61 -3.16 -9.52 -0.66
CA CYS A 61 -2.79 -8.34 -1.45
C CYS A 61 -1.28 -8.24 -1.64
N GLY A 62 -0.50 -8.75 -0.70
CA GLY A 62 0.96 -8.82 -0.70
C GLY A 62 1.48 -9.62 0.48
N LEU A 63 2.77 -9.83 0.50
CA LEU A 63 3.49 -10.54 1.55
C LEU A 63 4.67 -9.70 2.00
N ARG A 64 4.85 -9.52 3.31
CA ARG A 64 6.01 -8.85 3.87
C ARG A 64 6.92 -9.83 4.59
N VAL A 65 8.20 -9.71 4.33
CA VAL A 65 9.24 -10.49 4.97
C VAL A 65 10.14 -9.54 5.73
N LYS A 66 10.07 -9.57 7.05
CA LYS A 66 10.90 -8.75 7.93
C LYS A 66 12.09 -9.54 8.43
N GLY A 67 13.29 -9.03 8.16
CA GLY A 67 14.55 -9.51 8.70
C GLY A 67 15.24 -8.43 9.52
N ASP A 68 16.44 -8.75 9.99
CA ASP A 68 17.28 -7.78 10.68
C ASP A 68 17.73 -6.68 9.70
N GLY A 69 17.30 -5.46 9.95
CA GLY A 69 17.63 -4.29 9.15
C GLY A 69 16.96 -4.18 7.78
N PHE A 70 16.03 -5.08 7.41
CA PHE A 70 15.32 -5.01 6.13
C PHE A 70 13.87 -5.46 6.19
N THR A 71 13.09 -4.99 5.21
CA THR A 71 11.75 -5.51 4.87
C THR A 71 11.68 -5.78 3.37
N LEU A 72 11.28 -6.99 2.97
CA LEU A 72 10.90 -7.27 1.59
C LEU A 72 9.38 -7.15 1.48
N ILE A 73 8.93 -6.40 0.51
CA ILE A 73 7.52 -6.27 0.15
C ILE A 73 7.31 -6.99 -1.17
N LEU A 74 6.68 -8.14 -1.10
CA LEU A 74 6.35 -8.93 -2.28
C LEU A 74 4.98 -8.48 -2.77
N TYR A 75 4.91 -8.01 -4.01
CA TYR A 75 3.67 -7.54 -4.61
C TYR A 75 3.39 -8.23 -5.95
N ARG A 76 2.11 -8.37 -6.29
CA ARG A 76 1.72 -8.88 -7.60
C ARG A 76 1.57 -7.70 -8.58
N PRO A 77 2.29 -7.70 -9.72
CA PRO A 77 2.02 -6.78 -10.80
C PRO A 77 0.57 -6.89 -11.28
N ARG A 78 -0.03 -5.78 -11.65
CA ARG A 78 -1.40 -5.69 -12.18
C ARG A 78 -1.36 -5.29 -13.65
N PRO A 79 -2.46 -5.49 -14.40
CA PRO A 79 -2.50 -5.21 -15.84
C PRO A 79 -2.13 -3.77 -16.21
N THR A 80 -2.33 -2.82 -15.31
CA THR A 80 -1.94 -1.43 -15.54
C THR A 80 -0.90 -0.95 -14.52
N PRO A 81 0.04 -0.06 -14.92
CA PRO A 81 1.01 0.54 -14.00
C PRO A 81 0.32 1.20 -12.80
N HIS A 82 -0.76 1.93 -13.03
CA HIS A 82 -1.52 2.59 -11.97
C HIS A 82 -2.08 1.63 -10.91
N GLN A 83 -2.54 0.44 -11.31
CA GLN A 83 -3.00 -0.58 -10.38
C GLN A 83 -1.82 -1.23 -9.63
N THR A 84 -0.71 -1.44 -10.31
CA THR A 84 0.53 -1.95 -9.70
C THR A 84 1.05 -0.97 -8.65
N ASP A 85 1.10 0.32 -8.98
CA ASP A 85 1.52 1.35 -8.04
C ASP A 85 0.57 1.45 -6.83
N HIS A 86 -0.74 1.29 -7.06
CA HIS A 86 -1.68 1.24 -5.94
C HIS A 86 -1.41 0.06 -5.01
N ASN A 87 -1.13 -1.14 -5.55
CA ASN A 87 -0.75 -2.29 -4.74
C ASN A 87 0.53 -2.04 -3.94
N LYS A 88 1.57 -1.50 -4.58
CA LYS A 88 2.80 -1.15 -3.88
C LYS A 88 2.55 -0.14 -2.75
N LEU A 89 1.77 0.90 -3.02
CA LEU A 89 1.40 1.90 -2.01
C LEU A 89 0.63 1.29 -0.85
N HIS A 90 -0.31 0.41 -1.12
CA HIS A 90 -1.05 -0.31 -0.10
C HIS A 90 -0.12 -1.10 0.84
N GLU A 91 0.83 -1.85 0.28
CA GLU A 91 1.83 -2.58 1.07
C GLU A 91 2.79 -1.67 1.84
N LEU A 92 3.19 -0.54 1.23
CA LEU A 92 4.00 0.47 1.91
C LEU A 92 3.25 1.12 3.08
N MET A 93 1.93 1.30 2.97
CA MET A 93 1.13 1.78 4.11
C MET A 93 1.09 0.74 5.23
N HIS A 94 0.98 -0.54 4.93
CA HIS A 94 1.13 -1.57 5.95
C HIS A 94 2.49 -1.53 6.64
N GLU A 95 3.57 -1.25 5.90
CA GLU A 95 4.90 -1.10 6.47
C GLU A 95 5.01 0.18 7.31
N TRP A 96 4.43 1.28 6.84
CA TRP A 96 4.45 2.56 7.56
C TRP A 96 3.73 2.50 8.90
N PHE A 97 2.57 1.87 8.95
CA PHE A 97 1.78 1.67 10.18
C PHE A 97 2.25 0.51 11.06
N ASP A 98 3.27 -0.21 10.62
CA ASP A 98 3.74 -1.45 11.27
C ASP A 98 2.63 -2.49 11.46
N HIS A 99 1.73 -2.58 10.51
CA HIS A 99 0.68 -3.58 10.49
C HIS A 99 1.23 -5.00 10.29
N GLY A 100 0.57 -6.00 10.80
CA GLY A 100 0.81 -7.40 10.44
C GLY A 100 0.92 -8.35 11.59
N THR A 101 0.52 -9.57 11.32
CA THR A 101 0.72 -10.75 12.15
C THR A 101 1.78 -11.64 11.53
N THR A 102 2.67 -12.15 12.35
CA THR A 102 3.63 -13.18 11.92
C THR A 102 2.85 -14.45 11.57
N LEU A 103 3.13 -15.02 10.39
CA LEU A 103 2.53 -16.28 10.00
C LEU A 103 3.04 -17.42 10.86
N ASN A 104 2.13 -18.28 11.32
CA ASN A 104 2.50 -19.56 11.90
C ASN A 104 2.92 -20.56 10.80
N ALA A 105 3.38 -21.76 11.18
CA ALA A 105 3.87 -22.77 10.25
C ALA A 105 2.83 -23.21 9.19
N ASP A 106 1.57 -23.38 9.61
CA ASP A 106 0.48 -23.81 8.72
C ASP A 106 0.09 -22.69 7.74
N GLU A 107 0.08 -21.46 8.19
CA GLU A 107 -0.16 -20.27 7.35
C GLU A 107 0.99 -20.05 6.37
N MET A 108 2.23 -20.26 6.82
CA MET A 108 3.41 -20.25 5.96
C MET A 108 3.31 -21.27 4.84
N GLU A 109 2.86 -22.48 5.14
CA GLU A 109 2.69 -23.52 4.16
C GLU A 109 1.58 -23.19 3.17
N ARG A 110 0.52 -22.57 3.64
CA ARG A 110 -0.65 -22.22 2.84
C ARG A 110 -0.44 -21.00 1.93
N TYR A 111 0.22 -19.95 2.45
CA TYR A 111 0.29 -18.66 1.76
C TYR A 111 1.63 -18.37 1.08
N VAL A 112 2.70 -19.04 1.48
CA VAL A 112 4.03 -18.82 0.91
C VAL A 112 4.41 -19.99 0.02
N PRO A 113 4.56 -19.77 -1.30
CA PRO A 113 4.96 -20.86 -2.23
C PRO A 113 6.23 -21.57 -1.77
N PRO A 114 6.35 -22.89 -1.94
CA PRO A 114 7.51 -23.68 -1.49
C PRO A 114 8.84 -23.18 -2.05
N VAL A 115 8.85 -22.74 -3.30
CA VAL A 115 10.04 -22.18 -3.97
C VAL A 115 10.45 -20.88 -3.29
N LEU A 116 9.49 -19.99 -3.03
CA LEU A 116 9.75 -18.71 -2.36
C LEU A 116 10.25 -18.92 -0.93
N ARG A 117 9.63 -19.83 -0.16
CA ARG A 117 10.11 -20.20 1.19
C ARG A 117 11.55 -20.67 1.18
N ARG A 118 11.90 -21.56 0.25
CA ARG A 118 13.26 -22.07 0.12
C ARG A 118 14.24 -20.94 -0.17
N ASN A 119 13.93 -20.10 -1.16
CA ASN A 119 14.76 -18.98 -1.55
C ASN A 119 14.94 -17.96 -0.40
N LEU A 120 13.90 -17.73 0.38
CA LEU A 120 13.97 -16.83 1.54
C LEU A 120 14.87 -17.40 2.64
N VAL A 121 14.71 -18.69 2.96
CA VAL A 121 15.54 -19.38 3.98
C VAL A 121 16.99 -19.46 3.52
N GLU A 122 17.26 -19.81 2.25
CA GLU A 122 18.61 -19.87 1.69
C GLU A 122 19.31 -18.52 1.69
N ARG A 123 18.58 -17.44 1.41
CA ARG A 123 19.14 -16.11 1.27
C ARG A 123 19.26 -15.35 2.59
N PHE A 124 18.32 -15.55 3.50
CA PHE A 124 18.19 -14.74 4.72
C PHE A 124 18.22 -15.54 6.03
N GLY A 125 18.32 -16.88 5.95
CA GLY A 125 18.31 -17.75 7.13
C GLY A 125 16.90 -18.05 7.64
N THR A 126 16.85 -18.75 8.80
CA THR A 126 15.59 -19.18 9.45
C THR A 126 14.95 -18.11 10.32
N ASP A 127 15.69 -17.05 10.63
CA ASP A 127 15.27 -16.03 11.61
C ASP A 127 14.44 -14.90 10.98
N VAL A 128 13.95 -15.14 9.75
CA VAL A 128 13.13 -14.20 9.02
C VAL A 128 11.68 -14.32 9.47
N LEU A 129 11.12 -13.22 9.98
CA LEU A 129 9.69 -13.13 10.28
C LEU A 129 8.91 -12.87 9.00
N ILE A 130 8.07 -13.83 8.60
CA ILE A 130 7.19 -13.65 7.46
C ILE A 130 5.83 -13.18 7.97
N GLN A 131 5.44 -12.00 7.55
CA GLN A 131 4.14 -11.41 7.85
C GLN A 131 3.30 -11.40 6.57
N ALA A 132 2.20 -12.07 6.60
CA ALA A 132 1.23 -12.02 5.52
C ALA A 132 -0.15 -11.65 6.06
N ARG A 133 -0.99 -11.20 5.16
CA ARG A 133 -2.38 -10.95 5.46
C ARG A 133 -3.27 -11.80 4.59
N ALA A 134 -3.92 -12.72 5.28
CA ALA A 134 -4.84 -13.66 4.67
C ALA A 134 -6.31 -13.23 4.75
N ARG A 135 -6.62 -12.07 5.34
CA ARG A 135 -8.01 -11.67 5.58
C ARG A 135 -8.30 -10.26 5.10
N TYR A 136 -9.09 -10.16 4.06
CA TYR A 136 -9.80 -8.95 3.68
C TYR A 136 -10.76 -8.52 4.81
N ALA A 137 -10.94 -7.21 5.01
CA ALA A 137 -11.86 -6.61 5.98
C ALA A 137 -11.38 -6.51 7.44
N THR A 138 -10.08 -6.57 7.71
CA THR A 138 -9.55 -6.17 9.01
C THR A 138 -9.52 -4.63 9.13
N PRO A 139 -9.52 -4.05 10.34
CA PRO A 139 -9.32 -2.61 10.52
C PRO A 139 -8.05 -2.10 9.83
N GLU A 140 -6.96 -2.84 9.92
CA GLU A 140 -5.66 -2.50 9.33
C GLU A 140 -5.68 -2.52 7.79
N GLU A 141 -6.46 -3.43 7.14
CA GLU A 141 -6.68 -3.39 5.69
C GLU A 141 -7.40 -2.11 5.27
N ARG A 142 -8.40 -1.71 6.05
CA ARG A 142 -9.13 -0.46 5.81
C ARG A 142 -8.24 0.76 5.97
N GLU A 143 -7.35 0.74 6.97
CA GLU A 143 -6.36 1.79 7.20
C GLU A 143 -5.38 1.90 6.04
N ALA A 144 -4.80 0.78 5.60
CA ALA A 144 -3.86 0.76 4.49
C ALA A 144 -4.51 1.19 3.17
N GLU A 145 -5.69 0.66 2.84
CA GLU A 145 -6.43 1.01 1.62
C GLU A 145 -6.84 2.49 1.59
N LEU A 146 -7.37 2.98 2.71
CA LEU A 146 -7.74 4.39 2.83
C LEU A 146 -6.51 5.29 2.73
N SER A 147 -5.41 4.93 3.38
CA SER A 147 -4.17 5.70 3.37
C SER A 147 -3.51 5.73 1.99
N ALA A 148 -3.47 4.60 1.27
CA ALA A 148 -3.01 4.57 -0.11
C ALA A 148 -3.85 5.48 -1.02
N SER A 149 -5.16 5.47 -0.85
CA SER A 149 -6.09 6.33 -1.58
C SER A 149 -5.94 7.82 -1.22
N LEU A 150 -5.76 8.14 0.06
CA LEU A 150 -5.50 9.50 0.53
C LEU A 150 -4.18 10.04 0.00
N LEU A 151 -3.12 9.21 0.04
CA LEU A 151 -1.80 9.57 -0.47
C LEU A 151 -1.84 9.91 -1.96
N LYS A 152 -2.48 9.08 -2.78
CA LYS A 152 -2.67 9.37 -4.22
C LYS A 152 -3.39 10.70 -4.45
N ARG A 153 -4.35 11.05 -3.59
CA ARG A 153 -5.04 12.34 -3.66
C ARG A 153 -4.12 13.50 -3.27
N ILE A 154 -3.32 13.35 -2.20
CA ILE A 154 -2.35 14.36 -1.76
C ILE A 154 -1.36 14.66 -2.89
N VAL A 155 -0.76 13.62 -3.46
CA VAL A 155 0.21 13.73 -4.56
C VAL A 155 -0.41 14.41 -5.78
N ARG A 156 -1.61 14.00 -6.19
CA ARG A 156 -2.32 14.65 -7.30
C ARG A 156 -2.59 16.13 -7.03
N ASN A 157 -3.00 16.48 -5.82
CA ASN A 157 -3.26 17.88 -5.48
C ASN A 157 -1.97 18.73 -5.50
N GLN A 158 -0.82 18.15 -5.10
CA GLN A 158 0.47 18.83 -5.21
C GLN A 158 0.87 19.10 -6.67
N LEU A 159 0.58 18.15 -7.58
CA LEU A 159 0.82 18.34 -9.02
C LEU A 159 -0.10 19.42 -9.61
N VAL A 160 -1.34 19.51 -9.15
CA VAL A 160 -2.33 20.47 -9.66
C VAL A 160 -2.09 21.89 -9.14
N THR A 161 -1.43 22.07 -8.02
CA THR A 161 -1.04 23.41 -7.51
C THR A 161 0.20 23.98 -8.20
N GLY A 162 0.94 23.18 -8.98
CA GLY A 162 1.92 23.69 -9.94
C GLY A 162 1.19 24.36 -11.12
N ASP A 163 1.66 25.52 -11.57
CA ASP A 163 1.08 26.36 -12.65
C ASP A 163 1.08 25.65 -14.05
N ASP A 164 1.10 24.34 -14.13
CA ASP A 164 1.17 23.57 -15.35
C ASP A 164 -0.21 23.09 -15.79
N MET A 165 -0.76 23.76 -16.83
CA MET A 165 -2.04 23.42 -17.43
C MET A 165 -2.08 21.99 -18.01
N VAL A 166 -0.94 21.41 -18.38
CA VAL A 166 -0.84 20.03 -18.89
C VAL A 166 -1.14 19.03 -17.79
N SER A 167 -0.61 19.24 -16.58
CA SER A 167 -0.89 18.41 -15.39
C SER A 167 -2.38 18.45 -15.00
N LEU A 168 -3.04 19.59 -15.19
CA LEU A 168 -4.50 19.73 -14.98
C LEU A 168 -5.31 18.91 -15.97
N ILE A 169 -4.89 18.88 -17.24
CA ILE A 169 -5.56 18.11 -18.29
C ILE A 169 -5.36 16.61 -18.07
N GLU A 170 -4.15 16.17 -17.77
CA GLU A 170 -3.86 14.76 -17.44
C GLU A 170 -4.63 14.28 -16.20
N ALA A 171 -4.69 15.08 -15.15
CA ALA A 171 -5.48 14.77 -13.97
C ALA A 171 -6.98 14.68 -14.26
N SER A 172 -7.49 15.51 -15.17
CA SER A 172 -8.89 15.48 -15.63
C SER A 172 -9.23 14.24 -16.45
N LEU A 173 -8.31 13.83 -17.33
CA LEU A 173 -8.50 12.67 -18.21
C LEU A 173 -8.33 11.34 -17.48
N SER A 174 -7.52 11.31 -16.44
CA SER A 174 -7.26 10.10 -15.65
C SER A 174 -8.43 9.70 -14.74
N HIS A 175 -9.38 10.63 -14.50
CA HIS A 175 -10.54 10.39 -13.64
C HIS A 175 -11.79 11.03 -14.27
N PRO A 176 -12.49 10.35 -15.20
CA PRO A 176 -13.74 10.85 -15.72
C PRO A 176 -14.74 10.98 -14.55
N VAL A 177 -15.15 12.21 -14.27
CA VAL A 177 -16.18 12.49 -13.28
C VAL A 177 -17.48 11.89 -13.83
N ALA A 178 -18.03 10.90 -13.13
CA ALA A 178 -19.35 10.39 -13.48
C ALA A 178 -20.36 11.55 -13.49
N PRO A 179 -21.15 11.72 -14.54
CA PRO A 179 -22.12 12.81 -14.61
C PRO A 179 -23.12 12.67 -13.46
N LYS A 180 -23.28 13.73 -12.67
CA LYS A 180 -24.36 13.79 -11.66
C LYS A 180 -25.68 13.62 -12.39
N LEU A 181 -26.32 12.48 -12.24
CA LEU A 181 -27.71 12.28 -12.67
C LEU A 181 -28.57 13.33 -11.96
N GLY A 182 -29.02 14.30 -12.72
CA GLY A 182 -29.88 15.36 -12.23
C GLY A 182 -31.15 14.75 -11.61
N ARG A 183 -31.46 15.11 -10.37
CA ARG A 183 -32.77 14.82 -9.75
C ARG A 183 -33.84 15.42 -10.67
N ARG A 184 -34.59 14.58 -11.35
CA ARG A 184 -35.88 14.96 -11.94
C ARG A 184 -36.81 15.30 -10.77
N ASN A 185 -37.08 16.58 -10.57
CA ASN A 185 -38.25 17.00 -9.77
C ASN A 185 -39.53 16.59 -10.53
N LYS A 186 -40.35 15.76 -9.85
CA LYS A 186 -41.78 15.65 -10.13
C LYS A 186 -42.50 16.53 -9.13
#